data_6eebb95a2334c72c91701b4dab0311fd
#
_entry.id   6eebb95a2334c72c91701b4dab0311fd
#
_cell.length_a   1.000
_cell.length_b   1.000
_cell.length_c   1.000
_cell.angle_alpha   90.00
_cell.angle_beta   90.00
_cell.angle_gamma   90.00
#
_symmetry.space_group_name_H-M   'P 1'
#
loop_
_entity.id
_entity.type
_entity.pdbx_description
1 polymer ?
#
loop_
_entity_poly.entity_id
_entity_poly.type
_entity_poly.pdbx_seq_one_letter_code
_entity_poly.pdbx_strand_id
1 'polypeptide(L)'
;ERMSHVYWPLLVAIGTIIVSFVVLTEEELHADYWNIKGKEALYTALNLQPNVHQAKNIILFLGDGMGVPTVTAARILKGQLAGHSGEETSLVMDTFPHLALSKTYNVDQQMPDSAGTATAYLCGVKANYGTLGVTAATPRGNCSATFGNEVTSILYRAKKAGKSVGVVTTTRVQHASPAANYAHSADRGWYCDSDLPAEAVQNGCRDIAYQLIQNIEIDVILGGGRKYMFPKTMQDPEYPTEMGSRDDGQNLVLEWTTNKKNVKYVWRKAEFDAVNPATTDFLMGLFEPGDCRYELERNPSMDPSLAEMTEKAIKILSKNPKGFYLFVEDKGRIDHAHHAGKAKSAMYEAIEFDKAIGKAAELTSELDTLTVVTADHSHVFAFGGYSGRGNSATGVARVLAEDKKHFTTALYGNGPGYQIENGTRPDMNESISSGNDYLQQAAVPLDSETHGSDDVAIFAKGPMSHLFHGVQEQSYIAHVMAYAGCIEPYVDCKLPPPNHAGAMHSSLLLLLLGLLLFVFCSI
;
A
#
# COMPACT_ATOMS: atom_id res chain seq x y z
N GLU A 1 66.99 45.94 27.58
CA GLU A 1 67.57 45.41 26.32
C GLU A 1 66.89 44.13 25.94
N ARG A 2 66.29 44.10 24.80
CA ARG A 2 65.47 43.03 24.15
C ARG A 2 64.05 42.87 24.68
N MET A 3 63.15 43.63 24.08
CA MET A 3 61.71 43.35 24.07
C MET A 3 61.42 42.11 23.24
N SER A 4 60.76 41.14 23.85
CA SER A 4 60.18 39.99 23.16
C SER A 4 58.71 40.27 22.85
N HIS A 5 58.39 40.40 21.57
CA HIS A 5 57.02 40.49 21.09
C HIS A 5 56.34 39.12 21.19
N VAL A 6 55.29 39.03 22.00
CA VAL A 6 54.37 37.92 22.02
C VAL A 6 53.32 38.16 20.94
N TYR A 7 53.36 37.36 19.85
CA TYR A 7 52.30 37.27 18.89
C TYR A 7 51.20 36.33 19.35
N TRP A 8 50.00 36.84 19.55
CA TRP A 8 48.80 36.01 19.69
C TRP A 8 48.28 35.70 18.27
N PRO A 9 48.04 34.42 17.90
CA PRO A 9 47.34 34.12 16.68
C PRO A 9 45.83 34.27 16.94
N LEU A 10 45.18 35.19 16.22
CA LEU A 10 43.74 35.24 16.04
C LEU A 10 43.33 33.97 15.26
N LEU A 11 42.68 33.02 15.91
CA LEU A 11 41.96 31.96 15.27
C LEU A 11 40.64 32.56 14.68
N VAL A 12 40.65 32.88 13.41
CA VAL A 12 39.46 33.17 12.64
C VAL A 12 38.81 31.80 12.35
N ALA A 13 37.75 31.47 13.07
CA ALA A 13 36.88 30.36 12.74
C ALA A 13 36.13 30.71 11.44
N ILE A 14 36.66 30.30 10.29
CA ILE A 14 35.92 30.28 9.03
C ILE A 14 34.89 29.17 9.16
N GLY A 15 33.66 29.53 9.52
CA GLY A 15 32.51 28.68 9.38
C GLY A 15 32.31 28.38 7.90
N THR A 16 32.69 27.18 7.48
CA THR A 16 32.42 26.68 6.14
C THR A 16 30.91 26.46 6.05
N ILE A 17 30.19 27.45 5.51
CA ILE A 17 28.84 27.24 5.03
C ILE A 17 29.00 26.30 3.84
N ILE A 18 28.73 25.02 4.05
CA ILE A 18 28.56 24.05 2.96
C ILE A 18 27.26 24.43 2.28
N VAL A 19 27.33 25.34 1.32
CA VAL A 19 26.28 25.49 0.33
C VAL A 19 26.40 24.25 -0.54
N SER A 20 25.50 23.30 -0.35
CA SER A 20 25.35 22.17 -1.28
C SER A 20 24.98 22.74 -2.64
N PHE A 21 25.99 23.01 -3.45
CA PHE A 21 25.77 23.23 -4.88
C PHE A 21 25.32 21.89 -5.44
N VAL A 22 24.14 21.87 -6.03
CA VAL A 22 23.72 20.80 -6.94
C VAL A 22 24.82 20.69 -8.00
N VAL A 23 25.61 19.64 -7.91
CA VAL A 23 26.60 19.31 -8.92
C VAL A 23 25.84 18.70 -10.09
N LEU A 24 25.36 19.55 -11.02
CA LEU A 24 25.14 19.10 -12.38
C LEU A 24 26.49 18.50 -12.81
N THR A 25 26.51 17.24 -13.18
CA THR A 25 27.74 16.67 -13.75
C THR A 25 28.01 17.43 -15.05
N GLU A 26 29.25 17.76 -15.32
CA GLU A 26 29.62 18.49 -16.54
C GLU A 26 29.09 17.74 -17.79
N GLU A 27 29.01 16.44 -17.72
CA GLU A 27 28.47 15.56 -18.76
C GLU A 27 26.98 15.84 -19.07
N GLU A 28 26.14 16.13 -18.06
CA GLU A 28 24.71 16.43 -18.24
C GLU A 28 24.44 17.73 -19.02
N LEU A 29 25.45 18.61 -19.13
CA LEU A 29 25.37 19.83 -19.93
C LEU A 29 25.45 19.54 -21.44
N HIS A 30 25.89 18.35 -21.84
CA HIS A 30 26.10 17.96 -23.22
C HIS A 30 24.94 17.10 -23.74
N ALA A 31 24.48 17.40 -24.95
CA ALA A 31 23.41 16.65 -25.61
C ALA A 31 23.74 15.15 -25.77
N ASP A 32 25.01 14.82 -25.93
CA ASP A 32 25.46 13.42 -26.12
C ASP A 32 25.16 12.55 -24.91
N TYR A 33 25.27 13.06 -23.68
CA TYR A 33 24.88 12.36 -22.46
C TYR A 33 23.43 11.89 -22.55
N TRP A 34 22.51 12.79 -22.84
CA TRP A 34 21.08 12.50 -22.92
C TRP A 34 20.72 11.61 -24.11
N ASN A 35 21.43 11.78 -25.24
CA ASN A 35 21.29 10.91 -26.40
C ASN A 35 21.72 9.47 -26.10
N ILE A 36 22.79 9.28 -25.33
CA ILE A 36 23.25 7.96 -24.90
C ILE A 36 22.19 7.35 -23.97
N LYS A 37 21.76 8.07 -22.93
CA LYS A 37 20.71 7.59 -22.00
C LYS A 37 19.42 7.20 -22.72
N GLY A 38 18.95 8.04 -23.64
CA GLY A 38 17.75 7.75 -24.42
C GLY A 38 17.90 6.52 -25.32
N LYS A 39 19.07 6.34 -25.95
CA LYS A 39 19.37 5.14 -26.77
C LYS A 39 19.45 3.87 -25.92
N GLU A 40 20.07 3.92 -24.75
CA GLU A 40 20.14 2.79 -23.81
C GLU A 40 18.74 2.36 -23.37
N ALA A 41 17.87 3.30 -23.00
CA ALA A 41 16.48 3.03 -22.63
C ALA A 41 15.69 2.42 -23.79
N LEU A 42 15.82 2.99 -25.00
CA LEU A 42 15.18 2.46 -26.20
C LEU A 42 15.68 1.04 -26.54
N TYR A 43 16.98 0.81 -26.45
CA TYR A 43 17.56 -0.52 -26.70
C TYR A 43 17.03 -1.55 -25.71
N THR A 44 16.92 -1.20 -24.41
CA THR A 44 16.33 -2.06 -23.38
C THR A 44 14.87 -2.39 -23.70
N ALA A 45 14.08 -1.39 -24.08
CA ALA A 45 12.67 -1.59 -24.44
C ALA A 45 12.48 -2.46 -25.69
N LEU A 46 13.33 -2.30 -26.72
CA LEU A 46 13.27 -3.09 -27.95
C LEU A 46 13.64 -4.58 -27.71
N ASN A 47 14.43 -4.87 -26.71
CA ASN A 47 14.83 -6.24 -26.35
C ASN A 47 13.93 -6.88 -25.29
N LEU A 48 12.96 -6.14 -24.73
CA LEU A 48 12.03 -6.67 -23.75
C LEU A 48 11.12 -7.71 -24.40
N GLN A 49 11.15 -8.93 -23.86
CA GLN A 49 10.29 -10.02 -24.30
C GLN A 49 9.24 -10.30 -23.22
N PRO A 50 7.96 -10.44 -23.58
CA PRO A 50 6.93 -10.83 -22.64
C PRO A 50 7.22 -12.20 -22.02
N ASN A 51 7.20 -12.28 -20.68
CA ASN A 51 7.20 -13.57 -19.99
C ASN A 51 5.76 -14.12 -19.97
N VAL A 52 5.49 -15.09 -20.84
CA VAL A 52 4.16 -15.71 -21.01
C VAL A 52 3.99 -17.01 -20.22
N HIS A 53 4.93 -17.35 -19.33
CA HIS A 53 4.82 -18.53 -18.48
C HIS A 53 3.79 -18.32 -17.36
N GLN A 54 3.38 -19.44 -16.76
CA GLN A 54 2.52 -19.43 -15.56
C GLN A 54 3.31 -18.93 -14.35
N ALA A 55 2.68 -18.08 -13.53
CA ALA A 55 3.23 -17.68 -12.24
C ALA A 55 3.05 -18.80 -11.20
N LYS A 56 4.16 -19.35 -10.75
CA LYS A 56 4.17 -20.26 -9.59
C LYS A 56 3.86 -19.47 -8.31
N ASN A 57 4.48 -18.30 -8.17
CA ASN A 57 4.29 -17.42 -7.03
C ASN A 57 3.67 -16.09 -7.49
N ILE A 58 2.88 -15.49 -6.62
CA ILE A 58 2.28 -14.16 -6.83
C ILE A 58 2.53 -13.34 -5.59
N ILE A 59 3.10 -12.15 -5.75
CA ILE A 59 3.27 -11.18 -4.67
C ILE A 59 2.60 -9.88 -5.10
N LEU A 60 1.66 -9.42 -4.27
CA LEU A 60 1.05 -8.10 -4.41
C LEU A 60 1.59 -7.19 -3.31
N PHE A 61 2.29 -6.15 -3.70
CA PHE A 61 2.71 -5.06 -2.84
C PHE A 61 1.72 -3.90 -2.96
N LEU A 62 1.21 -3.43 -1.84
CA LEU A 62 0.28 -2.31 -1.76
C LEU A 62 0.84 -1.20 -0.89
N GLY A 63 1.12 -0.04 -1.50
CA GLY A 63 1.39 1.21 -0.78
C GLY A 63 0.08 1.99 -0.65
N ASP A 64 -0.58 1.92 0.50
CA ASP A 64 -1.86 2.58 0.69
C ASP A 64 -1.71 4.10 0.64
N GLY A 65 -2.52 4.73 -0.17
CA GLY A 65 -2.46 6.17 -0.40
C GLY A 65 -1.21 6.63 -1.18
N MET A 66 -0.43 5.70 -1.74
CA MET A 66 0.83 5.97 -2.44
C MET A 66 0.56 6.48 -3.88
N GLY A 67 0.04 7.70 -4.01
CA GLY A 67 -0.12 8.37 -5.29
C GLY A 67 1.21 8.63 -6.00
N VAL A 68 1.16 8.96 -7.29
CA VAL A 68 2.37 9.27 -8.10
C VAL A 68 3.24 10.37 -7.49
N PRO A 69 2.69 11.47 -6.92
CA PRO A 69 3.52 12.48 -6.25
C PRO A 69 4.28 11.93 -5.03
N THR A 70 3.68 10.99 -4.27
CA THR A 70 4.34 10.33 -3.14
C THR A 70 5.50 9.47 -3.61
N VAL A 71 5.33 8.69 -4.69
CA VAL A 71 6.41 7.91 -5.32
C VAL A 71 7.57 8.82 -5.75
N THR A 72 7.25 9.94 -6.39
CA THR A 72 8.27 10.90 -6.85
C THR A 72 9.04 11.53 -5.68
N ALA A 73 8.32 11.98 -4.65
CA ALA A 73 8.94 12.60 -3.47
C ALA A 73 9.80 11.59 -2.69
N ALA A 74 9.34 10.35 -2.53
CA ALA A 74 10.11 9.27 -1.89
C ALA A 74 11.39 8.91 -2.67
N ARG A 75 11.32 8.86 -4.01
CA ARG A 75 12.48 8.64 -4.89
C ARG A 75 13.56 9.70 -4.65
N ILE A 76 13.16 10.98 -4.66
CA ILE A 76 14.07 12.10 -4.43
C ILE A 76 14.67 12.03 -3.03
N LEU A 77 13.84 11.81 -2.00
CA LEU A 77 14.31 11.67 -0.63
C LEU A 77 15.29 10.51 -0.48
N LYS A 78 15.02 9.34 -1.08
CA LYS A 78 15.93 8.18 -1.06
C LYS A 78 17.31 8.54 -1.58
N GLY A 79 17.39 9.26 -2.69
CA GLY A 79 18.66 9.73 -3.25
C GLY A 79 19.36 10.75 -2.34
N GLN A 80 18.62 11.67 -1.75
CA GLN A 80 19.16 12.67 -0.82
C GLN A 80 19.71 12.03 0.45
N LEU A 81 19.04 11.00 0.99
CA LEU A 81 19.56 10.22 2.11
C LEU A 81 20.85 9.46 1.77
N ALA A 82 21.09 9.15 0.50
CA ALA A 82 22.32 8.55 0.00
C ALA A 82 23.39 9.60 -0.38
N GLY A 83 23.13 10.90 -0.21
CA GLY A 83 24.08 11.98 -0.48
C GLY A 83 24.07 12.47 -1.94
N HIS A 84 23.03 12.16 -2.72
CA HIS A 84 22.83 12.60 -4.10
C HIS A 84 21.84 13.77 -4.18
N SER A 85 21.62 14.34 -5.37
CA SER A 85 20.57 15.34 -5.59
C SER A 85 19.16 14.73 -5.42
N GLY A 86 18.98 13.49 -5.84
CA GLY A 86 17.81 12.65 -5.60
C GLY A 86 16.97 12.38 -6.83
N GLU A 87 16.85 13.31 -7.75
CA GLU A 87 16.00 13.22 -8.94
C GLU A 87 16.43 12.09 -9.89
N GLU A 88 17.73 11.80 -9.96
CA GLU A 88 18.35 10.74 -10.75
C GLU A 88 18.27 9.35 -10.11
N THR A 89 17.82 9.28 -8.86
CA THR A 89 17.71 8.02 -8.11
C THR A 89 16.54 7.18 -8.63
N SER A 90 16.63 5.87 -8.51
CA SER A 90 15.52 4.95 -8.79
C SER A 90 15.09 4.21 -7.53
N LEU A 91 13.79 4.04 -7.38
CA LEU A 91 13.22 3.04 -6.50
C LEU A 91 13.33 1.66 -7.17
N VAL A 92 13.23 0.58 -6.40
CA VAL A 92 13.22 -0.79 -6.96
C VAL A 92 12.07 -0.98 -7.93
N MET A 93 10.87 -0.47 -7.57
CA MET A 93 9.69 -0.55 -8.44
C MET A 93 9.83 0.24 -9.74
N ASP A 94 10.65 1.31 -9.80
CA ASP A 94 10.92 2.05 -11.03
C ASP A 94 11.66 1.21 -12.08
N THR A 95 12.32 0.14 -11.67
CA THR A 95 13.04 -0.79 -12.57
C THR A 95 12.14 -1.86 -13.18
N PHE A 96 10.87 -1.91 -12.80
CA PHE A 96 9.94 -2.91 -13.33
C PHE A 96 9.59 -2.60 -14.78
N PRO A 97 9.58 -3.61 -15.67
CA PRO A 97 9.47 -3.39 -17.11
C PRO A 97 8.06 -2.96 -17.58
N HIS A 98 7.03 -3.21 -16.78
CA HIS A 98 5.65 -2.94 -17.17
C HIS A 98 4.97 -2.00 -16.20
N LEU A 99 4.24 -1.03 -16.76
CA LEU A 99 3.54 0.02 -16.04
C LEU A 99 2.13 0.22 -16.62
N ALA A 100 1.14 0.34 -15.74
CA ALA A 100 -0.22 0.79 -16.05
C ALA A 100 -0.67 1.85 -15.05
N LEU A 101 -1.80 2.50 -15.32
CA LEU A 101 -2.53 3.32 -14.36
C LEU A 101 -3.84 2.64 -13.99
N SER A 102 -4.29 2.84 -12.77
CA SER A 102 -5.52 2.28 -12.20
C SER A 102 -6.48 3.37 -11.78
N LYS A 103 -7.74 3.29 -12.23
CA LYS A 103 -8.84 4.14 -11.76
C LYS A 103 -9.35 3.67 -10.41
N THR A 104 -9.34 4.55 -9.40
CA THR A 104 -9.47 4.18 -7.99
C THR A 104 -10.88 4.34 -7.39
N TYR A 105 -11.82 5.03 -8.04
CA TYR A 105 -13.15 5.33 -7.51
C TYR A 105 -13.93 4.09 -7.01
N ASN A 106 -14.71 4.27 -5.93
CA ASN A 106 -15.70 3.28 -5.48
C ASN A 106 -17.00 3.44 -6.30
N VAL A 107 -17.89 2.44 -6.25
CA VAL A 107 -19.13 2.49 -7.04
C VAL A 107 -19.99 3.72 -6.70
N ASP A 108 -19.96 4.14 -5.44
CA ASP A 108 -20.79 5.23 -4.89
C ASP A 108 -20.01 6.52 -4.56
N GLN A 109 -18.66 6.54 -4.71
CA GLN A 109 -17.83 7.69 -4.34
C GLN A 109 -16.71 7.96 -5.36
N GLN A 110 -16.50 9.25 -5.70
CA GLN A 110 -15.37 9.68 -6.55
C GLN A 110 -14.02 9.47 -5.87
N MET A 111 -13.89 9.90 -4.62
CA MET A 111 -12.74 9.64 -3.77
C MET A 111 -13.01 8.35 -3.02
N PRO A 112 -12.18 7.31 -3.25
CA PRO A 112 -12.42 6.00 -2.68
C PRO A 112 -11.99 5.91 -1.22
N ASP A 113 -12.41 4.82 -0.58
CA ASP A 113 -11.77 4.31 0.63
C ASP A 113 -11.07 2.98 0.36
N SER A 114 -10.18 2.63 1.24
CA SER A 114 -9.37 1.41 1.09
C SER A 114 -10.16 0.10 1.18
N ALA A 115 -11.39 0.09 1.73
CA ALA A 115 -12.20 -1.14 1.79
C ALA A 115 -12.79 -1.47 0.41
N GLY A 116 -13.41 -0.47 -0.23
CA GLY A 116 -13.96 -0.64 -1.58
C GLY A 116 -12.88 -0.88 -2.62
N THR A 117 -11.73 -0.17 -2.53
CA THR A 117 -10.59 -0.42 -3.42
C THR A 117 -9.98 -1.80 -3.20
N ALA A 118 -9.80 -2.25 -1.94
CA ALA A 118 -9.29 -3.59 -1.66
C ALA A 118 -10.18 -4.68 -2.24
N THR A 119 -11.50 -4.51 -2.17
CA THR A 119 -12.43 -5.43 -2.83
C THR A 119 -12.20 -5.45 -4.34
N ALA A 120 -11.89 -4.30 -4.95
CA ALA A 120 -11.61 -4.24 -6.39
C ALA A 120 -10.31 -5.00 -6.74
N TYR A 121 -9.16 -4.65 -6.18
CA TYR A 121 -7.89 -5.24 -6.61
C TYR A 121 -7.62 -6.65 -6.03
N LEU A 122 -8.33 -7.09 -4.99
CA LEU A 122 -8.21 -8.45 -4.44
C LEU A 122 -9.30 -9.42 -4.93
N CYS A 123 -10.53 -8.94 -5.14
CA CYS A 123 -11.65 -9.81 -5.51
C CYS A 123 -12.06 -9.66 -6.98
N GLY A 124 -11.61 -8.61 -7.67
CA GLY A 124 -11.94 -8.34 -9.06
C GLY A 124 -13.30 -7.68 -9.26
N VAL A 125 -13.88 -7.11 -8.20
CA VAL A 125 -15.23 -6.49 -8.21
C VAL A 125 -15.18 -5.17 -7.45
N LYS A 126 -15.62 -4.06 -8.05
CA LYS A 126 -15.75 -2.79 -7.35
C LYS A 126 -16.89 -2.82 -6.33
N ALA A 127 -16.68 -2.20 -5.18
CA ALA A 127 -17.61 -2.16 -4.05
C ALA A 127 -17.98 -0.73 -3.66
N ASN A 128 -18.89 -0.59 -2.71
CA ASN A 128 -19.24 0.69 -2.10
C ASN A 128 -18.20 1.12 -1.08
N TYR A 129 -18.15 2.42 -0.84
CA TYR A 129 -17.33 3.04 0.20
C TYR A 129 -17.57 2.39 1.57
N GLY A 130 -16.49 1.98 2.23
CA GLY A 130 -16.51 1.42 3.58
C GLY A 130 -16.99 -0.03 3.68
N THR A 131 -17.25 -0.72 2.56
CA THR A 131 -17.59 -2.16 2.56
C THR A 131 -16.41 -2.99 2.03
N LEU A 132 -16.25 -4.22 2.50
CA LEU A 132 -15.13 -5.07 2.08
C LEU A 132 -15.57 -6.51 1.79
N GLY A 133 -14.99 -7.10 0.75
CA GLY A 133 -15.25 -8.49 0.35
C GLY A 133 -16.69 -8.77 -0.09
N VAL A 134 -17.45 -7.75 -0.48
CA VAL A 134 -18.84 -7.82 -0.93
C VAL A 134 -19.07 -6.99 -2.19
N THR A 135 -20.13 -7.30 -2.94
CA THR A 135 -20.52 -6.48 -4.10
C THR A 135 -21.16 -5.14 -3.69
N ALA A 136 -21.29 -4.21 -4.63
CA ALA A 136 -21.98 -2.94 -4.43
C ALA A 136 -23.49 -3.08 -4.12
N ALA A 137 -24.06 -4.26 -4.21
CA ALA A 137 -25.41 -4.54 -3.73
C ALA A 137 -25.53 -4.51 -2.20
N THR A 138 -24.41 -4.46 -1.47
CA THR A 138 -24.34 -4.32 -0.01
C THR A 138 -24.14 -2.86 0.36
N PRO A 139 -25.16 -2.12 0.82
CA PRO A 139 -25.00 -0.79 1.39
C PRO A 139 -24.15 -0.85 2.68
N ARG A 140 -23.35 0.20 2.93
CA ARG A 140 -22.55 0.29 4.15
C ARG A 140 -23.43 0.20 5.40
N GLY A 141 -23.00 -0.62 6.37
CA GLY A 141 -23.71 -0.85 7.64
C GLY A 141 -24.87 -1.85 7.55
N ASN A 142 -25.27 -2.29 6.36
CA ASN A 142 -26.38 -3.24 6.21
C ASN A 142 -25.88 -4.69 6.23
N CYS A 143 -25.84 -5.27 7.44
CA CYS A 143 -25.44 -6.66 7.68
C CYS A 143 -26.22 -7.67 6.83
N SER A 144 -27.53 -7.56 6.78
CA SER A 144 -28.38 -8.54 6.06
C SER A 144 -28.11 -8.59 4.58
N ALA A 145 -27.65 -7.47 3.99
CA ALA A 145 -27.28 -7.41 2.57
C ALA A 145 -25.90 -8.00 2.26
N THR A 146 -25.13 -8.42 3.29
CA THR A 146 -23.85 -9.12 3.07
C THR A 146 -24.07 -10.52 2.50
N PHE A 147 -25.10 -11.22 3.01
CA PHE A 147 -25.37 -12.61 2.64
C PHE A 147 -25.80 -12.76 1.20
N GLY A 148 -25.06 -13.58 0.44
CA GLY A 148 -25.26 -13.81 -0.98
C GLY A 148 -24.62 -12.74 -1.90
N ASN A 149 -23.93 -11.74 -1.29
CA ASN A 149 -23.19 -10.72 -2.01
C ASN A 149 -21.67 -10.78 -1.74
N GLU A 150 -21.20 -11.83 -1.07
CA GLU A 150 -19.80 -12.06 -0.80
C GLU A 150 -19.02 -12.32 -2.10
N VAL A 151 -17.80 -11.80 -2.20
CA VAL A 151 -16.91 -12.00 -3.33
C VAL A 151 -15.58 -12.62 -2.90
N THR A 152 -15.05 -13.50 -3.73
CA THR A 152 -13.88 -14.32 -3.40
C THR A 152 -12.58 -13.60 -3.76
N SER A 153 -11.66 -13.49 -2.81
CA SER A 153 -10.34 -12.88 -3.01
C SER A 153 -9.34 -13.78 -3.75
N ILE A 154 -8.26 -13.17 -4.27
CA ILE A 154 -7.10 -13.89 -4.83
C ILE A 154 -6.46 -14.81 -3.78
N LEU A 155 -6.37 -14.39 -2.52
CA LEU A 155 -5.84 -15.21 -1.44
C LEU A 155 -6.64 -16.51 -1.29
N TYR A 156 -7.96 -16.41 -1.24
CA TYR A 156 -8.85 -17.57 -1.13
C TYR A 156 -8.70 -18.51 -2.33
N ARG A 157 -8.70 -17.96 -3.55
CA ARG A 157 -8.52 -18.72 -4.80
C ARG A 157 -7.16 -19.42 -4.84
N ALA A 158 -6.08 -18.76 -4.42
CA ALA A 158 -4.73 -19.32 -4.35
C ALA A 158 -4.67 -20.48 -3.33
N LYS A 159 -5.25 -20.30 -2.14
CA LYS A 159 -5.31 -21.38 -1.12
C LYS A 159 -6.11 -22.58 -1.64
N LYS A 160 -7.26 -22.34 -2.27
CA LYS A 160 -8.10 -23.40 -2.88
C LYS A 160 -7.34 -24.15 -3.98
N ALA A 161 -6.46 -23.50 -4.72
CA ALA A 161 -5.56 -24.14 -5.69
C ALA A 161 -4.40 -24.89 -5.04
N GLY A 162 -4.28 -24.85 -3.71
CA GLY A 162 -3.26 -25.55 -2.92
C GLY A 162 -1.96 -24.80 -2.78
N LYS A 163 -1.91 -23.49 -3.08
CA LYS A 163 -0.76 -22.62 -2.77
C LYS A 163 -0.75 -22.27 -1.28
N SER A 164 0.42 -21.96 -0.73
CA SER A 164 0.50 -21.30 0.57
C SER A 164 0.12 -19.83 0.44
N VAL A 165 -0.43 -19.24 1.50
CA VAL A 165 -0.92 -17.86 1.46
C VAL A 165 -0.47 -17.07 2.68
N GLY A 166 -0.15 -15.78 2.47
CA GLY A 166 0.29 -14.90 3.54
C GLY A 166 -0.23 -13.48 3.41
N VAL A 167 -0.37 -12.83 4.57
CA VAL A 167 -0.69 -11.42 4.73
C VAL A 167 0.36 -10.78 5.62
N VAL A 168 1.01 -9.75 5.13
CA VAL A 168 2.00 -8.94 5.85
C VAL A 168 1.59 -7.47 5.73
N THR A 169 1.53 -6.75 6.83
CA THR A 169 1.12 -5.34 6.84
C THR A 169 1.79 -4.57 7.97
N THR A 170 1.92 -3.26 7.82
CA THR A 170 2.31 -2.34 8.90
C THR A 170 1.11 -1.77 9.66
N THR A 171 -0.14 -2.17 9.31
CA THR A 171 -1.34 -1.88 10.10
C THR A 171 -1.72 -3.04 11.03
N ARG A 172 -2.86 -2.84 11.75
CA ARG A 172 -3.64 -3.94 12.29
C ARG A 172 -4.11 -4.85 11.16
N VAL A 173 -3.94 -6.15 11.34
CA VAL A 173 -4.31 -7.15 10.31
C VAL A 173 -5.80 -7.15 10.00
N GLN A 174 -6.64 -6.53 10.83
CA GLN A 174 -8.07 -6.32 10.65
C GLN A 174 -8.39 -5.05 9.84
N HIS A 175 -7.40 -4.22 9.45
CA HIS A 175 -7.65 -3.03 8.65
C HIS A 175 -8.21 -3.41 7.26
N ALA A 176 -8.79 -2.44 6.57
CA ALA A 176 -9.58 -2.66 5.35
C ALA A 176 -8.85 -3.49 4.27
N SER A 177 -7.62 -3.12 3.90
CA SER A 177 -6.90 -3.77 2.80
C SER A 177 -6.44 -5.18 3.13
N PRO A 178 -5.78 -5.47 4.28
CA PRO A 178 -5.49 -6.85 4.65
C PRO A 178 -6.76 -7.68 4.85
N ALA A 179 -7.82 -7.07 5.43
CA ALA A 179 -9.08 -7.78 5.71
C ALA A 179 -9.82 -8.26 4.46
N ALA A 180 -9.79 -7.51 3.37
CA ALA A 180 -10.44 -7.92 2.13
C ALA A 180 -9.82 -9.19 1.48
N ASN A 181 -8.66 -9.65 1.97
CA ASN A 181 -8.12 -10.96 1.60
C ASN A 181 -8.95 -12.13 2.16
N TYR A 182 -9.66 -11.94 3.31
CA TYR A 182 -10.27 -13.06 4.05
C TYR A 182 -11.65 -12.76 4.61
N ALA A 183 -12.10 -11.51 4.69
CA ALA A 183 -13.34 -11.14 5.34
C ALA A 183 -14.37 -10.54 4.37
N HIS A 184 -15.65 -10.67 4.76
CA HIS A 184 -16.81 -10.08 4.10
C HIS A 184 -17.54 -9.25 5.14
N SER A 185 -17.62 -7.93 4.95
CA SER A 185 -18.24 -7.02 5.92
C SER A 185 -18.94 -5.85 5.25
N ALA A 186 -20.13 -5.53 5.75
CA ALA A 186 -20.85 -4.34 5.35
C ALA A 186 -20.24 -3.05 5.94
N ASP A 187 -19.37 -3.16 6.94
CA ASP A 187 -18.60 -2.01 7.45
C ASP A 187 -17.18 -2.42 7.82
N ARG A 188 -16.19 -1.67 7.28
CA ARG A 188 -14.76 -1.86 7.53
C ARG A 188 -14.34 -1.63 8.98
N GLY A 189 -15.18 -0.95 9.77
CA GLY A 189 -14.93 -0.64 11.17
C GLY A 189 -15.31 -1.77 12.13
N TRP A 190 -15.90 -2.85 11.68
CA TRP A 190 -16.28 -3.98 12.53
C TRP A 190 -15.08 -4.89 12.83
N TYR A 191 -14.06 -4.35 13.51
CA TYR A 191 -12.78 -5.03 13.74
C TYR A 191 -12.88 -6.23 14.67
N CYS A 192 -13.67 -6.08 15.79
CA CYS A 192 -13.98 -7.14 16.75
C CYS A 192 -15.46 -7.09 17.13
N ASP A 193 -15.91 -8.05 17.92
CA ASP A 193 -17.32 -8.19 18.30
C ASP A 193 -17.88 -6.96 19.01
N SER A 194 -17.07 -6.21 19.79
CA SER A 194 -17.48 -4.98 20.46
C SER A 194 -17.77 -3.82 19.51
N ASP A 195 -17.32 -3.90 18.25
CA ASP A 195 -17.53 -2.86 17.23
C ASP A 195 -18.81 -3.10 16.40
N LEU A 196 -19.42 -4.28 16.52
CA LEU A 196 -20.65 -4.61 15.79
C LEU A 196 -21.87 -3.97 16.45
N PRO A 197 -22.73 -3.28 15.68
CA PRO A 197 -24.04 -2.89 16.17
C PRO A 197 -24.87 -4.12 16.60
N ALA A 198 -25.70 -3.96 17.62
CA ALA A 198 -26.55 -5.04 18.12
C ALA A 198 -27.42 -5.69 17.03
N GLU A 199 -27.89 -4.90 16.06
CA GLU A 199 -28.63 -5.38 14.91
C GLU A 199 -27.79 -6.30 14.01
N ALA A 200 -26.52 -5.94 13.76
CA ALA A 200 -25.61 -6.76 12.97
C ALA A 200 -25.34 -8.11 13.65
N VAL A 201 -25.17 -8.12 14.97
CA VAL A 201 -25.02 -9.37 15.75
C VAL A 201 -26.27 -10.25 15.66
N GLN A 202 -27.47 -9.65 15.81
CA GLN A 202 -28.74 -10.36 15.71
C GLN A 202 -28.97 -10.96 14.31
N ASN A 203 -28.53 -10.26 13.27
CA ASN A 203 -28.60 -10.70 11.88
C ASN A 203 -27.51 -11.72 11.49
N GLY A 204 -26.60 -12.07 12.41
CA GLY A 204 -25.61 -13.13 12.22
C GLY A 204 -24.30 -12.69 11.59
N CYS A 205 -24.05 -11.38 11.41
CA CYS A 205 -22.74 -10.89 10.95
C CYS A 205 -21.65 -11.18 11.98
N ARG A 206 -20.44 -11.37 11.51
CA ARG A 206 -19.24 -11.64 12.29
C ARG A 206 -18.22 -10.54 12.10
N ASP A 207 -17.48 -10.26 13.17
CA ASP A 207 -16.38 -9.29 13.14
C ASP A 207 -15.20 -9.77 12.27
N ILE A 208 -14.36 -8.83 11.86
CA ILE A 208 -13.24 -9.07 10.96
C ILE A 208 -12.18 -9.97 11.62
N ALA A 209 -11.89 -9.78 12.92
CA ALA A 209 -10.90 -10.59 13.62
C ALA A 209 -11.35 -12.06 13.74
N TYR A 210 -12.65 -12.31 13.97
CA TYR A 210 -13.22 -13.64 13.96
C TYR A 210 -13.09 -14.29 12.55
N GLN A 211 -13.41 -13.54 11.51
CA GLN A 211 -13.31 -14.01 10.13
C GLN A 211 -11.88 -14.32 9.70
N LEU A 212 -10.86 -13.63 10.24
CA LEU A 212 -9.44 -13.92 9.97
C LEU A 212 -9.05 -15.37 10.27
N ILE A 213 -9.60 -15.94 11.32
CA ILE A 213 -9.24 -17.29 11.76
C ILE A 213 -10.23 -18.38 11.32
N GLN A 214 -11.43 -17.97 10.87
CA GLN A 214 -12.52 -18.91 10.55
C GLN A 214 -12.73 -19.09 9.04
N ASN A 215 -12.66 -18.02 8.23
CA ASN A 215 -13.06 -18.10 6.83
C ASN A 215 -12.07 -18.89 5.97
N ILE A 216 -10.77 -18.77 6.27
CA ILE A 216 -9.72 -19.46 5.51
C ILE A 216 -8.46 -19.64 6.37
N GLU A 217 -7.77 -20.77 6.18
CA GLU A 217 -6.50 -21.03 6.83
C GLU A 217 -5.37 -20.28 6.13
N ILE A 218 -4.87 -19.19 6.75
CA ILE A 218 -3.74 -18.42 6.28
C ILE A 218 -2.46 -18.94 6.94
N ASP A 219 -1.41 -19.19 6.14
CA ASP A 219 -0.17 -19.79 6.62
C ASP A 219 0.71 -18.77 7.37
N VAL A 220 0.76 -17.51 6.87
CA VAL A 220 1.55 -16.42 7.50
C VAL A 220 0.69 -15.18 7.66
N ILE A 221 0.62 -14.64 8.88
CA ILE A 221 -0.10 -13.42 9.25
C ILE A 221 0.86 -12.57 10.07
N LEU A 222 1.29 -11.41 9.54
CA LEU A 222 2.22 -10.50 10.23
C LEU A 222 1.70 -9.06 10.16
N GLY A 223 1.69 -8.38 11.30
CA GLY A 223 1.25 -6.98 11.40
C GLY A 223 1.01 -6.53 12.83
N GLY A 224 0.10 -5.58 13.01
CA GLY A 224 -0.43 -5.14 14.29
C GLY A 224 -1.82 -5.73 14.58
N GLY A 225 -2.54 -5.15 15.54
CA GLY A 225 -3.96 -5.46 15.80
C GLY A 225 -4.21 -6.53 16.85
N ARG A 226 -3.23 -6.84 17.72
CA ARG A 226 -3.39 -7.91 18.70
C ARG A 226 -4.51 -7.65 19.71
N LYS A 227 -4.88 -6.38 20.02
CA LYS A 227 -5.99 -6.07 20.92
C LYS A 227 -7.34 -6.61 20.44
N TYR A 228 -7.56 -6.67 19.13
CA TYR A 228 -8.81 -7.18 18.54
C TYR A 228 -8.91 -8.70 18.59
N MET A 229 -7.80 -9.38 18.89
CA MET A 229 -7.73 -10.83 19.04
C MET A 229 -7.93 -11.30 20.48
N PHE A 230 -7.86 -10.40 21.45
CA PHE A 230 -7.89 -10.70 22.88
C PHE A 230 -9.15 -10.18 23.58
N PRO A 231 -9.65 -10.91 24.60
CA PRO A 231 -10.77 -10.44 25.41
C PRO A 231 -10.37 -9.24 26.29
N LYS A 232 -11.34 -8.39 26.64
CA LYS A 232 -11.18 -7.23 27.54
C LYS A 232 -10.60 -7.58 28.92
N THR A 233 -10.63 -8.86 29.30
CA THR A 233 -10.04 -9.36 30.55
C THR A 233 -8.56 -9.70 30.44
N MET A 234 -7.98 -9.71 29.22
CA MET A 234 -6.59 -10.05 28.97
C MET A 234 -5.76 -8.78 28.77
N GLN A 235 -4.72 -8.65 29.58
CA GLN A 235 -3.76 -7.56 29.50
C GLN A 235 -2.84 -7.74 28.28
N ASP A 236 -2.47 -6.63 27.64
CA ASP A 236 -1.48 -6.64 26.56
C ASP A 236 -0.10 -7.05 27.09
N PRO A 237 0.63 -7.95 26.40
CA PRO A 237 1.90 -8.46 26.89
C PRO A 237 3.04 -7.41 26.88
N GLU A 238 2.92 -6.33 26.13
CA GLU A 238 3.91 -5.28 25.98
C GLU A 238 3.53 -4.00 26.75
N TYR A 239 2.24 -3.65 26.70
CA TYR A 239 1.71 -2.43 27.32
C TYR A 239 0.77 -2.78 28.50
N PRO A 240 1.29 -2.81 29.73
CA PRO A 240 0.51 -3.27 30.90
C PRO A 240 -0.76 -2.47 31.22
N THR A 241 -0.92 -1.28 30.65
CA THR A 241 -2.14 -0.45 30.80
C THR A 241 -3.18 -0.72 29.71
N GLU A 242 -2.80 -1.44 28.66
CA GLU A 242 -3.67 -1.78 27.55
C GLU A 242 -4.34 -3.14 27.77
N MET A 243 -5.56 -3.28 27.31
CA MET A 243 -6.35 -4.51 27.40
C MET A 243 -6.80 -4.96 26.02
N GLY A 244 -7.18 -6.22 25.86
CA GLY A 244 -7.91 -6.67 24.69
C GLY A 244 -9.23 -5.92 24.48
N SER A 245 -9.83 -6.04 23.30
CA SER A 245 -11.04 -5.29 22.92
C SER A 245 -12.30 -6.15 22.84
N ARG A 246 -12.19 -7.48 22.86
CA ARG A 246 -13.34 -8.38 22.65
C ARG A 246 -14.24 -8.48 23.89
N ASP A 247 -15.56 -8.41 23.67
CA ASP A 247 -16.59 -8.58 24.69
C ASP A 247 -17.05 -10.05 24.85
N ASP A 248 -16.87 -10.87 23.80
CA ASP A 248 -17.28 -12.27 23.78
C ASP A 248 -16.40 -13.21 24.62
N GLY A 249 -15.32 -12.69 25.19
CA GLY A 249 -14.39 -13.45 26.03
C GLY A 249 -13.45 -14.37 25.24
N GLN A 250 -13.48 -14.37 23.92
CA GLN A 250 -12.64 -15.26 23.09
C GLN A 250 -11.19 -14.76 22.98
N ASN A 251 -10.25 -15.71 23.03
CA ASN A 251 -8.85 -15.49 22.66
C ASN A 251 -8.60 -16.11 21.29
N LEU A 252 -8.72 -15.32 20.23
CA LEU A 252 -8.62 -15.79 18.85
C LEU A 252 -7.20 -16.23 18.47
N VAL A 253 -6.16 -15.75 19.14
CA VAL A 253 -4.78 -16.24 18.96
C VAL A 253 -4.66 -17.67 19.49
N LEU A 254 -5.20 -17.95 20.68
CA LEU A 254 -5.20 -19.30 21.24
C LEU A 254 -6.00 -20.25 20.35
N GLU A 255 -7.15 -19.82 19.86
CA GLU A 255 -7.99 -20.61 18.95
C GLU A 255 -7.25 -20.92 17.65
N TRP A 256 -6.61 -19.89 17.02
CA TRP A 256 -5.85 -20.06 15.79
C TRP A 256 -4.67 -21.03 15.94
N THR A 257 -4.01 -21.04 17.10
CA THR A 257 -2.88 -21.94 17.36
C THR A 257 -3.29 -23.35 17.73
N THR A 258 -4.53 -23.54 18.20
CA THR A 258 -5.03 -24.84 18.66
C THR A 258 -5.13 -25.82 17.48
N ASN A 259 -4.71 -27.06 17.69
CA ASN A 259 -4.75 -28.15 16.72
C ASN A 259 -3.89 -27.98 15.46
N LYS A 260 -3.06 -26.93 15.37
CA LYS A 260 -2.08 -26.76 14.30
C LYS A 260 -0.73 -27.36 14.69
N LYS A 261 -0.05 -27.98 13.72
CA LYS A 261 1.33 -28.45 13.87
C LYS A 261 2.30 -27.38 13.34
N ASN A 262 3.50 -27.33 13.90
CA ASN A 262 4.55 -26.39 13.47
C ASN A 262 4.07 -24.91 13.43
N VAL A 263 3.22 -24.56 14.39
CA VAL A 263 2.65 -23.21 14.54
C VAL A 263 3.45 -22.37 15.52
N LYS A 264 3.57 -21.09 15.23
CA LYS A 264 4.16 -20.07 16.12
C LYS A 264 3.26 -18.85 16.19
N TYR A 265 3.08 -18.32 17.39
CA TYR A 265 2.62 -16.97 17.65
C TYR A 265 3.73 -16.18 18.30
N VAL A 266 3.99 -14.98 17.82
CA VAL A 266 5.01 -14.06 18.32
C VAL A 266 4.45 -12.65 18.38
N TRP A 267 4.94 -11.82 19.32
CA TRP A 267 4.49 -10.44 19.46
C TRP A 267 5.65 -9.43 19.58
N ARG A 268 6.91 -9.90 19.61
CA ARG A 268 8.11 -9.06 19.70
C ARG A 268 9.23 -9.60 18.81
N LYS A 269 10.15 -8.69 18.45
CA LYS A 269 11.26 -8.94 17.52
C LYS A 269 12.10 -10.16 17.91
N ALA A 270 12.47 -10.29 19.18
CA ALA A 270 13.33 -11.39 19.64
C ALA A 270 12.69 -12.78 19.40
N GLU A 271 11.38 -12.91 19.60
CA GLU A 271 10.66 -14.15 19.33
C GLU A 271 10.51 -14.38 17.82
N PHE A 272 10.22 -13.29 17.07
CA PHE A 272 10.15 -13.32 15.62
C PHE A 272 11.46 -13.78 14.98
N ASP A 273 12.60 -13.26 15.44
CA ASP A 273 13.92 -13.65 14.92
C ASP A 273 14.24 -15.11 15.20
N ALA A 274 13.83 -15.63 16.36
CA ALA A 274 14.00 -17.02 16.74
C ALA A 274 13.15 -18.03 15.93
N VAL A 275 12.14 -17.57 15.18
CA VAL A 275 11.34 -18.44 14.30
C VAL A 275 12.22 -19.03 13.21
N ASN A 276 12.33 -20.35 13.16
CA ASN A 276 13.00 -21.05 12.07
C ASN A 276 12.02 -21.32 10.91
N PRO A 277 12.18 -20.66 9.74
CA PRO A 277 11.26 -20.84 8.61
C PRO A 277 11.19 -22.28 8.07
N ALA A 278 12.28 -23.02 8.17
CA ALA A 278 12.33 -24.40 7.65
C ALA A 278 11.40 -25.37 8.41
N THR A 279 11.15 -25.09 9.69
CA THR A 279 10.35 -25.97 10.58
C THR A 279 9.02 -25.36 11.01
N THR A 280 8.71 -24.13 10.58
CA THR A 280 7.46 -23.44 10.89
C THR A 280 6.57 -23.43 9.67
N ASP A 281 5.36 -23.94 9.77
CA ASP A 281 4.38 -23.96 8.69
C ASP A 281 3.35 -22.84 8.84
N PHE A 282 3.00 -22.48 10.09
CA PHE A 282 2.06 -21.43 10.42
C PHE A 282 2.72 -20.41 11.35
N LEU A 283 2.70 -19.15 10.95
CA LEU A 283 3.25 -18.04 11.74
C LEU A 283 2.23 -16.92 11.86
N MET A 284 1.86 -16.54 13.08
CA MET A 284 1.15 -15.30 13.38
C MET A 284 2.07 -14.40 14.21
N GLY A 285 2.34 -13.19 13.73
CA GLY A 285 3.10 -12.15 14.43
C GLY A 285 2.27 -10.88 14.54
N LEU A 286 1.90 -10.47 15.76
CA LEU A 286 1.13 -9.26 16.02
C LEU A 286 1.95 -8.37 16.95
N PHE A 287 2.65 -7.38 16.38
CA PHE A 287 3.72 -6.63 17.05
C PHE A 287 3.24 -5.41 17.83
N GLU A 288 2.02 -4.94 17.57
CA GLU A 288 1.40 -3.81 18.29
C GLU A 288 -0.07 -4.10 18.62
N PRO A 289 -0.64 -3.49 19.67
CA PRO A 289 -2.07 -3.62 19.98
C PRO A 289 -2.98 -3.06 18.86
N GLY A 290 -2.58 -1.94 18.28
CA GLY A 290 -3.17 -1.30 17.10
C GLY A 290 -2.28 -1.46 15.87
N ASP A 291 -2.01 -0.35 15.19
CA ASP A 291 -1.10 -0.34 14.04
C ASP A 291 0.36 -0.36 14.50
N CYS A 292 1.28 -0.92 13.72
CA CYS A 292 2.72 -0.86 13.99
C CYS A 292 3.21 0.61 14.06
N ARG A 293 4.37 0.89 14.61
CA ARG A 293 4.91 2.26 14.71
C ARG A 293 5.42 2.78 13.36
N TYR A 294 5.42 4.10 13.15
CA TYR A 294 6.11 4.73 12.01
C TYR A 294 7.58 4.35 12.01
N GLU A 295 8.20 4.18 10.83
CA GLU A 295 9.62 3.83 10.74
C GLU A 295 10.49 4.83 11.49
N LEU A 296 10.16 6.12 11.42
CA LEU A 296 10.86 7.16 12.18
C LEU A 296 10.71 7.05 13.70
N GLU A 297 9.76 6.27 14.19
CA GLU A 297 9.44 6.05 15.61
C GLU A 297 9.65 4.60 16.04
N ARG A 298 9.85 3.68 15.09
CA ARG A 298 9.97 2.24 15.34
C ARG A 298 11.20 1.94 16.20
N ASN A 299 11.00 1.09 17.20
CA ASN A 299 12.10 0.50 17.95
C ASN A 299 12.55 -0.82 17.28
N PRO A 300 13.68 -0.85 16.56
CA PRO A 300 14.11 -2.03 15.82
C PRO A 300 14.51 -3.22 16.69
N SER A 301 14.60 -3.04 18.01
CA SER A 301 14.81 -4.15 18.95
C SER A 301 13.51 -4.79 19.44
N MET A 302 12.36 -4.11 19.24
CA MET A 302 11.04 -4.59 19.65
C MET A 302 10.23 -5.05 18.46
N ASP A 303 10.26 -4.31 17.33
CA ASP A 303 9.41 -4.53 16.17
C ASP A 303 10.23 -4.84 14.91
N PRO A 304 9.84 -5.85 14.12
CA PRO A 304 10.45 -6.09 12.82
C PRO A 304 10.05 -5.00 11.82
N SER A 305 10.95 -4.70 10.87
CA SER A 305 10.62 -3.89 9.70
C SER A 305 9.72 -4.66 8.70
N LEU A 306 9.08 -3.92 7.78
CA LEU A 306 8.30 -4.53 6.70
C LEU A 306 9.15 -5.48 5.84
N ALA A 307 10.41 -5.11 5.56
CA ALA A 307 11.33 -5.94 4.81
C ALA A 307 11.67 -7.27 5.54
N GLU A 308 11.88 -7.23 6.86
CA GLU A 308 12.12 -8.43 7.67
C GLU A 308 10.89 -9.35 7.74
N MET A 309 9.68 -8.76 7.88
CA MET A 309 8.43 -9.51 7.84
C MET A 309 8.22 -10.17 6.47
N THR A 310 8.46 -9.44 5.39
CA THR A 310 8.37 -9.94 4.01
C THR A 310 9.36 -11.10 3.76
N GLU A 311 10.60 -10.95 4.21
CA GLU A 311 11.62 -12.00 4.11
C GLU A 311 11.18 -13.29 4.82
N LYS A 312 10.73 -13.18 6.07
CA LYS A 312 10.28 -14.32 6.87
C LYS A 312 9.08 -15.01 6.23
N ALA A 313 8.11 -14.24 5.74
CA ALA A 313 6.93 -14.75 5.06
C ALA A 313 7.32 -15.55 3.79
N ILE A 314 8.14 -14.97 2.91
CA ILE A 314 8.59 -15.63 1.69
C ILE A 314 9.30 -16.95 2.02
N LYS A 315 10.22 -16.96 3.00
CA LYS A 315 10.96 -18.17 3.40
C LYS A 315 10.04 -19.29 3.90
N ILE A 316 8.96 -18.96 4.61
CA ILE A 316 7.98 -19.96 5.08
C ILE A 316 7.12 -20.46 3.91
N LEU A 317 6.57 -19.54 3.11
CA LEU A 317 5.62 -19.85 2.05
C LEU A 317 6.25 -20.60 0.87
N SER A 318 7.52 -20.32 0.56
CA SER A 318 8.27 -20.93 -0.56
C SER A 318 8.50 -22.44 -0.39
N LYS A 319 8.27 -23.01 0.80
CA LYS A 319 8.35 -24.46 1.02
C LYS A 319 7.29 -25.24 0.24
N ASN A 320 6.18 -24.58 -0.11
CA ASN A 320 5.12 -25.22 -0.88
C ASN A 320 5.54 -25.42 -2.35
N PRO A 321 5.59 -26.67 -2.86
CA PRO A 321 5.98 -26.94 -4.24
C PRO A 321 5.02 -26.34 -5.27
N LYS A 322 3.75 -26.08 -4.90
CA LYS A 322 2.76 -25.38 -5.74
C LYS A 322 2.93 -23.86 -5.76
N GLY A 323 3.89 -23.33 -4.97
CA GLY A 323 4.13 -21.91 -4.82
C GLY A 323 3.18 -21.23 -3.82
N PHE A 324 3.16 -19.90 -3.87
CA PHE A 324 2.44 -19.10 -2.86
C PHE A 324 1.78 -17.86 -3.46
N TYR A 325 0.85 -17.29 -2.69
CA TYR A 325 0.38 -15.93 -2.80
C TYR A 325 0.76 -15.17 -1.52
N LEU A 326 1.31 -13.96 -1.68
CA LEU A 326 1.66 -13.10 -0.58
C LEU A 326 1.14 -11.68 -0.83
N PHE A 327 0.33 -11.17 0.08
CA PHE A 327 -0.04 -9.78 0.18
C PHE A 327 0.90 -9.07 1.14
N VAL A 328 1.55 -7.99 0.69
CA VAL A 328 2.46 -7.15 1.48
C VAL A 328 2.00 -5.71 1.39
N GLU A 329 1.75 -5.09 2.53
CA GLU A 329 1.21 -3.75 2.57
C GLU A 329 2.01 -2.84 3.50
N ASP A 330 2.33 -1.66 3.00
CA ASP A 330 2.67 -0.51 3.83
C ASP A 330 1.49 0.46 3.84
N LYS A 331 0.50 0.13 4.65
CA LYS A 331 -0.72 0.92 4.75
C LYS A 331 -0.72 1.85 5.94
N GLY A 332 -0.37 1.34 7.13
CA GLY A 332 -0.55 2.08 8.37
C GLY A 332 0.32 3.31 8.45
N ARG A 333 1.25 3.41 7.53
CA ARG A 333 2.30 4.42 7.66
C ARG A 333 2.29 5.42 6.52
N ILE A 334 2.14 5.02 5.25
CA ILE A 334 2.01 5.99 4.14
C ILE A 334 0.68 6.75 4.28
N ASP A 335 -0.45 6.03 4.30
CA ASP A 335 -1.80 6.58 4.38
C ASP A 335 -2.03 7.42 5.65
N HIS A 336 -1.76 6.84 6.83
CA HIS A 336 -1.95 7.56 8.10
C HIS A 336 -1.03 8.78 8.23
N ALA A 337 0.18 8.74 7.65
CA ALA A 337 1.06 9.89 7.63
C ALA A 337 0.50 11.02 6.76
N HIS A 338 -0.08 10.69 5.60
CA HIS A 338 -0.78 11.66 4.77
C HIS A 338 -2.00 12.24 5.50
N HIS A 339 -2.86 11.40 6.06
CA HIS A 339 -4.01 11.84 6.86
C HIS A 339 -3.61 12.75 8.02
N ALA A 340 -2.49 12.48 8.68
CA ALA A 340 -1.94 13.32 9.74
C ALA A 340 -1.26 14.60 9.22
N GLY A 341 -1.16 14.81 7.92
CA GLY A 341 -0.43 15.95 7.32
C GLY A 341 1.10 15.84 7.46
N LYS A 342 1.65 14.65 7.72
CA LYS A 342 3.09 14.40 7.96
C LYS A 342 3.77 13.86 6.70
N ALA A 343 3.95 14.71 5.69
CA ALA A 343 4.56 14.32 4.40
C ALA A 343 5.93 13.65 4.53
N LYS A 344 6.76 14.10 5.47
CA LYS A 344 8.06 13.47 5.75
C LYS A 344 7.91 12.00 6.12
N SER A 345 7.01 11.70 7.06
CA SER A 345 6.75 10.31 7.47
C SER A 345 6.26 9.47 6.28
N ALA A 346 5.31 9.98 5.49
CA ALA A 346 4.80 9.28 4.30
C ALA A 346 5.91 8.92 3.30
N MET A 347 6.86 9.84 3.07
CA MET A 347 8.00 9.58 2.18
C MET A 347 8.97 8.52 2.76
N TYR A 348 9.22 8.53 4.07
CA TYR A 348 10.07 7.51 4.72
C TYR A 348 9.43 6.13 4.65
N GLU A 349 8.13 6.03 4.89
CA GLU A 349 7.41 4.75 4.77
C GLU A 349 7.46 4.22 3.33
N ALA A 350 7.27 5.09 2.33
CA ALA A 350 7.40 4.68 0.92
C ALA A 350 8.82 4.16 0.57
N ILE A 351 9.87 4.66 1.23
CA ILE A 351 11.24 4.14 1.10
C ILE A 351 11.36 2.76 1.77
N GLU A 352 10.77 2.56 2.95
CA GLU A 352 10.76 1.24 3.62
C GLU A 352 9.96 0.20 2.84
N PHE A 353 8.85 0.63 2.24
CA PHE A 353 8.09 -0.19 1.30
C PHE A 353 8.96 -0.64 0.11
N ASP A 354 9.72 0.27 -0.49
CA ASP A 354 10.65 -0.04 -1.58
C ASP A 354 11.76 -1.02 -1.15
N LYS A 355 12.23 -0.95 0.10
CA LYS A 355 13.17 -1.94 0.66
C LYS A 355 12.54 -3.34 0.77
N ALA A 356 11.26 -3.42 1.14
CA ALA A 356 10.54 -4.70 1.19
C ALA A 356 10.37 -5.31 -0.22
N ILE A 357 10.09 -4.47 -1.23
CA ILE A 357 10.05 -4.89 -2.64
C ILE A 357 11.43 -5.43 -3.08
N GLY A 358 12.50 -4.72 -2.73
CA GLY A 358 13.88 -5.16 -3.00
C GLY A 358 14.18 -6.52 -2.35
N LYS A 359 13.77 -6.69 -1.09
CA LYS A 359 13.96 -7.95 -0.36
C LYS A 359 13.22 -9.12 -1.01
N ALA A 360 12.00 -8.91 -1.49
CA ALA A 360 11.27 -9.94 -2.23
C ALA A 360 11.95 -10.28 -3.57
N ALA A 361 12.48 -9.28 -4.28
CA ALA A 361 13.21 -9.49 -5.52
C ALA A 361 14.49 -10.32 -5.32
N GLU A 362 15.20 -10.14 -4.19
CA GLU A 362 16.37 -10.96 -3.84
C GLU A 362 16.02 -12.43 -3.56
N LEU A 363 14.81 -12.71 -3.09
CA LEU A 363 14.38 -14.03 -2.61
C LEU A 363 13.58 -14.84 -3.63
N THR A 364 13.20 -14.22 -4.75
CA THR A 364 12.32 -14.81 -5.77
C THR A 364 12.92 -14.67 -7.19
N SER A 365 12.41 -15.46 -8.12
CA SER A 365 12.84 -15.41 -9.52
C SER A 365 11.76 -14.79 -10.39
N GLU A 366 12.14 -13.88 -11.28
CA GLU A 366 11.25 -13.32 -12.31
C GLU A 366 10.81 -14.35 -13.36
N LEU A 367 11.40 -15.54 -13.36
CA LEU A 367 10.98 -16.60 -14.27
C LEU A 367 9.63 -17.22 -13.84
N ASP A 368 9.34 -17.26 -12.54
CA ASP A 368 8.18 -17.97 -11.98
C ASP A 368 7.37 -17.16 -10.93
N THR A 369 7.79 -15.95 -10.64
CA THR A 369 7.11 -15.08 -9.66
C THR A 369 6.60 -13.82 -10.34
N LEU A 370 5.28 -13.64 -10.35
CA LEU A 370 4.64 -12.37 -10.69
C LEU A 370 4.70 -11.45 -9.46
N THR A 371 5.36 -10.32 -9.59
CA THR A 371 5.36 -9.24 -8.59
C THR A 371 4.60 -8.05 -9.16
N VAL A 372 3.57 -7.62 -8.44
CA VAL A 372 2.76 -6.42 -8.73
C VAL A 372 2.94 -5.45 -7.58
N VAL A 373 3.24 -4.19 -7.88
CA VAL A 373 3.32 -3.09 -6.92
C VAL A 373 2.32 -2.03 -7.33
N THR A 374 1.41 -1.65 -6.44
CA THR A 374 0.42 -0.62 -6.73
C THR A 374 0.03 0.16 -5.48
N ALA A 375 -0.84 1.13 -5.65
CA ALA A 375 -1.56 1.79 -4.57
C ALA A 375 -3.07 1.51 -4.71
N ASP A 376 -3.81 1.73 -3.66
CA ASP A 376 -5.26 1.61 -3.66
C ASP A 376 -5.95 2.94 -4.04
N HIS A 377 -5.37 4.07 -3.64
CA HIS A 377 -5.74 5.45 -4.01
C HIS A 377 -4.55 6.39 -3.85
N SER A 378 -4.75 7.66 -4.13
CA SER A 378 -3.83 8.76 -3.83
C SER A 378 -4.30 9.56 -2.61
N HIS A 379 -3.54 10.59 -2.25
CA HIS A 379 -3.92 11.68 -1.35
C HIS A 379 -3.90 13.02 -2.08
N VAL A 380 -4.51 14.07 -1.51
CA VAL A 380 -4.44 15.43 -2.08
C VAL A 380 -3.07 16.06 -1.79
N PHE A 381 -2.04 15.30 -2.09
CA PHE A 381 -0.62 15.62 -1.91
C PHE A 381 0.00 16.13 -3.22
N ALA A 382 0.73 17.23 -3.15
CA ALA A 382 1.44 17.81 -4.29
C ALA A 382 2.91 18.06 -3.95
N PHE A 383 3.77 17.94 -4.96
CA PHE A 383 5.20 18.22 -4.85
C PHE A 383 5.62 19.19 -5.97
N GLY A 384 6.03 20.41 -5.61
CA GLY A 384 6.27 21.47 -6.60
C GLY A 384 7.03 22.67 -6.05
N GLY A 385 6.88 23.86 -6.69
CA GLY A 385 7.47 25.12 -6.24
C GLY A 385 8.66 25.62 -7.03
N TYR A 386 8.95 25.07 -8.22
CA TYR A 386 10.05 25.46 -9.11
C TYR A 386 11.43 25.50 -8.43
N SER A 387 11.64 24.65 -7.44
CA SER A 387 12.92 24.53 -6.76
C SER A 387 13.99 23.96 -7.68
N GLY A 388 15.24 24.36 -7.48
CA GLY A 388 16.37 23.80 -8.21
C GLY A 388 16.55 22.30 -7.88
N ARG A 389 17.18 21.57 -8.80
CA ARG A 389 17.57 20.16 -8.58
C ARG A 389 18.36 20.03 -7.28
N GLY A 390 18.13 18.96 -6.52
CA GLY A 390 18.73 18.73 -5.21
C GLY A 390 18.15 19.58 -4.07
N ASN A 391 17.03 20.29 -4.30
CA ASN A 391 16.33 20.94 -3.20
C ASN A 391 15.78 19.86 -2.24
N SER A 392 15.88 20.12 -0.93
CA SER A 392 15.41 19.16 0.08
C SER A 392 13.95 18.75 -0.17
N ALA A 393 13.68 17.46 -0.25
CA ALA A 393 12.33 16.93 -0.44
C ALA A 393 11.39 17.29 0.73
N THR A 394 11.96 17.51 1.93
CA THR A 394 11.23 17.95 3.12
C THR A 394 11.38 19.44 3.41
N GLY A 395 12.04 20.17 2.50
CA GLY A 395 12.43 21.56 2.70
C GLY A 395 11.45 22.58 2.11
N VAL A 396 11.91 23.84 2.12
CA VAL A 396 11.19 24.96 1.54
C VAL A 396 11.59 25.15 0.08
N ALA A 397 10.66 25.67 -0.72
CA ALA A 397 10.96 26.15 -2.07
C ALA A 397 11.94 27.32 -1.99
N ARG A 398 12.87 27.39 -2.94
CA ARG A 398 13.89 28.46 -2.99
C ARG A 398 13.32 29.82 -3.44
N VAL A 399 12.10 29.84 -3.94
CA VAL A 399 11.41 31.06 -4.35
C VAL A 399 10.45 31.53 -3.26
N LEU A 400 10.26 32.83 -3.11
CA LEU A 400 9.25 33.38 -2.23
C LEU A 400 7.90 33.44 -2.96
N ALA A 401 6.82 33.21 -2.22
CA ALA A 401 5.48 33.45 -2.72
C ALA A 401 5.18 34.99 -2.85
N GLU A 402 4.01 35.34 -3.38
CA GLU A 402 3.64 36.77 -3.56
C GLU A 402 3.56 37.54 -2.24
N ASP A 403 3.23 36.88 -1.14
CA ASP A 403 3.22 37.44 0.21
C ASP A 403 4.63 37.58 0.83
N LYS A 404 5.68 37.34 0.04
CA LYS A 404 7.10 37.44 0.42
C LYS A 404 7.54 36.45 1.49
N LYS A 405 6.77 35.35 1.70
CA LYS A 405 7.09 34.30 2.63
C LYS A 405 7.52 33.02 1.90
N HIS A 406 8.34 32.21 2.54
CA HIS A 406 8.69 30.89 2.05
C HIS A 406 7.49 29.93 2.14
N PHE A 407 7.52 28.88 1.37
CA PHE A 407 6.56 27.78 1.41
C PHE A 407 7.30 26.45 1.15
N THR A 408 6.70 25.34 1.55
CA THR A 408 7.31 24.04 1.39
C THR A 408 7.09 23.48 -0.01
N THR A 409 8.02 22.64 -0.50
CA THR A 409 7.87 21.96 -1.80
C THR A 409 6.76 20.92 -1.77
N ALA A 410 6.58 20.24 -0.64
CA ALA A 410 5.46 19.35 -0.39
C ALA A 410 4.28 20.14 0.19
N LEU A 411 3.09 19.96 -0.36
CA LEU A 411 1.86 20.65 0.02
C LEU A 411 0.68 19.67 0.00
N TYR A 412 -0.32 19.95 0.87
CA TYR A 412 -1.59 19.27 0.82
C TYR A 412 -2.73 20.17 0.33
N GLY A 413 -3.69 19.62 -0.38
CA GLY A 413 -4.89 20.35 -0.79
C GLY A 413 -5.80 20.69 0.41
N ASN A 414 -5.83 19.84 1.43
CA ASN A 414 -6.55 20.05 2.68
C ASN A 414 -5.83 19.35 3.84
N GLY A 415 -6.27 19.59 5.07
CA GLY A 415 -5.76 18.86 6.23
C GLY A 415 -5.38 19.74 7.43
N PRO A 416 -4.78 19.12 8.48
CA PRO A 416 -4.51 19.78 9.76
C PRO A 416 -3.39 20.82 9.69
N GLY A 417 -2.58 20.81 8.62
CA GLY A 417 -1.50 21.78 8.41
C GLY A 417 -1.96 23.15 7.89
N TYR A 418 -3.26 23.39 7.75
CA TYR A 418 -3.78 24.70 7.44
C TYR A 418 -3.56 25.66 8.61
N GLN A 419 -2.76 26.71 8.36
CA GLN A 419 -2.41 27.71 9.38
C GLN A 419 -2.54 29.11 8.79
N ILE A 420 -3.56 29.85 9.24
CA ILE A 420 -3.76 31.27 8.94
C ILE A 420 -3.97 32.04 10.23
N GLU A 421 -3.05 32.91 10.58
CA GLU A 421 -3.14 33.79 11.75
C GLU A 421 -3.29 35.24 11.26
N ASN A 422 -4.32 35.94 11.72
CA ASN A 422 -4.62 37.32 11.33
C ASN A 422 -4.64 37.54 9.80
N GLY A 423 -5.18 36.57 9.05
CA GLY A 423 -5.27 36.62 7.58
C GLY A 423 -3.96 36.34 6.84
N THR A 424 -2.91 35.88 7.53
CA THR A 424 -1.63 35.55 6.93
C THR A 424 -1.15 34.17 7.35
N ARG A 425 -0.51 33.42 6.44
CA ARG A 425 0.16 32.16 6.76
C ARG A 425 1.53 32.43 7.43
N PRO A 426 2.05 31.50 8.25
CA PRO A 426 3.40 31.63 8.80
C PRO A 426 4.46 31.65 7.68
N ASP A 427 5.60 32.30 7.95
CA ASP A 427 6.80 32.12 7.12
C ASP A 427 7.50 30.82 7.47
N MET A 428 7.96 30.09 6.47
CA MET A 428 8.54 28.76 6.65
C MET A 428 10.06 28.80 6.54
N ASN A 429 10.70 27.89 7.25
CA ASN A 429 12.14 27.65 7.07
C ASN A 429 12.43 26.15 7.16
N GLU A 430 13.59 25.74 6.69
CA GLU A 430 13.96 24.33 6.59
C GLU A 430 14.07 23.63 7.96
N SER A 431 14.48 24.36 9.01
CA SER A 431 14.55 23.79 10.38
C SER A 431 13.15 23.41 10.91
N ILE A 432 12.11 24.15 10.52
CA ILE A 432 10.72 23.83 10.87
C ILE A 432 10.22 22.69 9.99
N SER A 433 10.33 22.83 8.66
CA SER A 433 9.72 21.89 7.70
C SER A 433 10.35 20.49 7.72
N SER A 434 11.60 20.36 8.16
CA SER A 434 12.30 19.08 8.30
C SER A 434 12.02 18.35 9.63
N GLY A 435 11.25 18.93 10.55
CA GLY A 435 10.86 18.30 11.82
C GLY A 435 9.98 17.06 11.61
N ASN A 436 10.11 16.05 12.49
CA ASN A 436 9.28 14.84 12.39
C ASN A 436 7.79 15.09 12.70
N ASP A 437 7.51 16.08 13.53
CA ASP A 437 6.15 16.46 13.93
C ASP A 437 5.58 17.63 13.12
N TYR A 438 6.28 18.06 12.07
CA TYR A 438 5.83 19.14 11.23
C TYR A 438 4.58 18.72 10.45
N LEU A 439 3.51 19.52 10.57
CA LEU A 439 2.30 19.39 9.78
C LEU A 439 2.47 20.20 8.48
N GLN A 440 2.48 19.50 7.36
CA GLN A 440 2.71 20.09 6.05
C GLN A 440 1.63 21.12 5.70
N GLN A 441 2.02 22.23 5.09
CA GLN A 441 1.08 23.28 4.69
C GLN A 441 -0.08 22.72 3.87
N ALA A 442 -1.31 23.10 4.23
CA ALA A 442 -2.54 22.71 3.55
C ALA A 442 -3.33 23.96 3.10
N ALA A 443 -4.10 23.82 2.02
CA ALA A 443 -4.88 24.92 1.47
C ALA A 443 -6.27 25.07 2.11
N VAL A 444 -6.87 23.98 2.61
CA VAL A 444 -8.21 23.96 3.22
C VAL A 444 -8.12 23.34 4.61
N PRO A 445 -8.75 23.94 5.65
CA PRO A 445 -8.73 23.42 7.01
C PRO A 445 -9.62 22.20 7.15
N LEU A 446 -9.02 21.06 7.51
CA LEU A 446 -9.69 19.83 7.92
C LEU A 446 -8.92 19.19 9.07
N ASP A 447 -9.60 18.45 9.95
CA ASP A 447 -8.97 17.73 11.06
C ASP A 447 -8.07 16.59 10.59
N SER A 448 -8.33 16.07 9.40
CA SER A 448 -7.58 15.02 8.72
C SER A 448 -7.47 15.35 7.25
N GLU A 449 -6.31 15.11 6.64
CA GLU A 449 -6.15 15.19 5.19
C GLU A 449 -6.95 14.08 4.50
N THR A 450 -7.34 14.25 3.25
CA THR A 450 -8.26 13.35 2.55
C THR A 450 -7.59 12.61 1.40
N HIS A 451 -8.18 11.47 1.05
CA HIS A 451 -7.80 10.77 -0.19
C HIS A 451 -8.00 11.66 -1.41
N GLY A 452 -7.15 11.44 -2.43
CA GLY A 452 -7.30 11.95 -3.78
C GLY A 452 -8.08 10.98 -4.67
N SER A 453 -8.48 11.45 -5.84
CA SER A 453 -9.14 10.64 -6.86
C SER A 453 -8.23 10.34 -8.06
N ASP A 454 -6.95 10.69 -7.97
CA ASP A 454 -6.00 10.47 -9.05
C ASP A 454 -5.85 8.98 -9.36
N ASP A 455 -5.58 8.67 -10.63
CA ASP A 455 -5.15 7.34 -11.01
C ASP A 455 -3.80 7.02 -10.33
N VAL A 456 -3.62 5.76 -9.94
CA VAL A 456 -2.39 5.28 -9.32
C VAL A 456 -1.63 4.34 -10.22
N ALA A 457 -0.30 4.26 -10.04
CA ALA A 457 0.55 3.40 -10.85
C ALA A 457 0.42 1.92 -10.46
N ILE A 458 0.52 1.05 -11.46
CA ILE A 458 0.69 -0.40 -11.30
C ILE A 458 2.02 -0.76 -11.95
N PHE A 459 3.03 -1.07 -11.14
CA PHE A 459 4.32 -1.59 -11.61
C PHE A 459 4.28 -3.11 -11.58
N ALA A 460 4.77 -3.77 -12.62
CA ALA A 460 4.74 -5.23 -12.67
C ALA A 460 5.98 -5.83 -13.34
N LYS A 461 6.41 -7.00 -12.81
CA LYS A 461 7.46 -7.83 -13.40
C LYS A 461 7.17 -9.32 -13.19
N GLY A 462 7.77 -10.17 -14.04
CA GLY A 462 7.61 -11.61 -13.99
C GLY A 462 6.53 -12.12 -14.97
N PRO A 463 6.01 -13.34 -14.76
CA PRO A 463 5.06 -13.97 -15.66
C PRO A 463 3.79 -13.13 -15.86
N MET A 464 3.38 -12.96 -17.11
CA MET A 464 2.18 -12.21 -17.54
C MET A 464 2.17 -10.71 -17.14
N SER A 465 3.27 -10.15 -16.63
CA SER A 465 3.34 -8.74 -16.24
C SER A 465 3.10 -7.76 -17.39
N HIS A 466 3.34 -8.17 -18.64
CA HIS A 466 3.07 -7.39 -19.85
C HIS A 466 1.58 -7.08 -20.07
N LEU A 467 0.68 -7.75 -19.36
CA LEU A 467 -0.75 -7.44 -19.38
C LEU A 467 -1.06 -6.11 -18.67
N PHE A 468 -0.18 -5.64 -17.79
CA PHE A 468 -0.33 -4.33 -17.16
C PHE A 468 0.18 -3.23 -18.09
N HIS A 469 -0.74 -2.58 -18.80
CA HIS A 469 -0.49 -1.43 -19.68
C HIS A 469 -1.73 -0.55 -19.79
N GLY A 470 -1.57 0.71 -20.19
CA GLY A 470 -2.65 1.67 -20.37
C GLY A 470 -3.33 2.08 -19.06
N VAL A 471 -4.58 2.51 -19.13
CA VAL A 471 -5.41 2.88 -17.97
C VAL A 471 -6.49 1.83 -17.77
N GLN A 472 -6.55 1.25 -16.58
CA GLN A 472 -7.39 0.09 -16.28
C GLN A 472 -8.36 0.38 -15.13
N GLU A 473 -9.44 -0.39 -15.05
CA GLU A 473 -10.23 -0.47 -13.82
C GLU A 473 -9.43 -1.20 -12.74
N GLN A 474 -9.52 -0.78 -11.49
CA GLN A 474 -8.75 -1.38 -10.40
C GLN A 474 -9.02 -2.88 -10.20
N SER A 475 -10.25 -3.32 -10.50
CA SER A 475 -10.63 -4.74 -10.48
C SER A 475 -9.81 -5.60 -11.46
N TYR A 476 -9.22 -5.02 -12.51
CA TYR A 476 -8.39 -5.72 -13.48
C TYR A 476 -7.15 -6.38 -12.83
N ILE A 477 -6.63 -5.80 -11.76
CA ILE A 477 -5.43 -6.32 -11.05
C ILE A 477 -5.67 -7.76 -10.58
N ALA A 478 -6.81 -8.03 -9.92
CA ALA A 478 -7.15 -9.38 -9.48
C ALA A 478 -7.28 -10.37 -10.66
N HIS A 479 -7.84 -9.92 -11.78
CA HIS A 479 -8.00 -10.75 -12.97
C HIS A 479 -6.65 -11.13 -13.59
N VAL A 480 -5.70 -10.20 -13.68
CA VAL A 480 -4.35 -10.50 -14.20
C VAL A 480 -3.62 -11.47 -13.26
N MET A 481 -3.68 -11.25 -11.93
CA MET A 481 -3.06 -12.16 -10.97
C MET A 481 -3.66 -13.56 -11.03
N ALA A 482 -4.99 -13.68 -11.14
CA ALA A 482 -5.66 -14.97 -11.26
C ALA A 482 -5.28 -15.69 -12.57
N TYR A 483 -5.24 -14.97 -13.68
CA TYR A 483 -4.84 -15.49 -14.99
C TYR A 483 -3.38 -15.97 -14.97
N ALA A 484 -2.47 -15.13 -14.48
CA ALA A 484 -1.05 -15.47 -14.40
C ALA A 484 -0.80 -16.70 -13.52
N GLY A 485 -1.53 -16.84 -12.42
CA GLY A 485 -1.43 -17.99 -11.51
C GLY A 485 -2.19 -19.24 -11.95
N CYS A 486 -2.96 -19.18 -13.04
CA CYS A 486 -3.90 -20.23 -13.48
C CYS A 486 -4.82 -20.70 -12.36
N ILE A 487 -5.38 -19.74 -11.62
CA ILE A 487 -6.33 -19.98 -10.54
C ILE A 487 -7.71 -19.45 -10.91
N GLU A 488 -8.76 -19.91 -10.23
CA GLU A 488 -10.14 -19.52 -10.49
C GLU A 488 -10.29 -17.98 -10.70
N PRO A 489 -11.03 -17.51 -11.74
CA PRO A 489 -11.82 -18.29 -12.69
C PRO A 489 -11.06 -18.78 -13.93
N TYR A 490 -9.75 -18.58 -14.02
CA TYR A 490 -8.91 -18.87 -15.20
C TYR A 490 -8.16 -20.21 -15.07
N VAL A 491 -8.85 -21.24 -14.67
CA VAL A 491 -8.28 -22.60 -14.56
C VAL A 491 -7.68 -23.02 -15.91
N ASP A 492 -6.52 -23.65 -15.89
CA ASP A 492 -5.73 -24.01 -17.06
C ASP A 492 -5.24 -22.82 -17.91
N CYS A 493 -5.14 -21.63 -17.33
CA CYS A 493 -4.72 -20.39 -18.01
C CYS A 493 -5.54 -20.08 -19.26
N LYS A 494 -6.80 -20.47 -19.29
CA LYS A 494 -7.73 -20.15 -20.39
C LYS A 494 -8.69 -19.06 -19.97
N LEU A 495 -9.01 -18.18 -20.91
CA LEU A 495 -10.13 -17.26 -20.71
C LEU A 495 -11.43 -18.06 -20.70
N PRO A 496 -12.36 -17.79 -19.77
CA PRO A 496 -13.69 -18.33 -19.86
C PRO A 496 -14.33 -17.87 -21.19
N PRO A 497 -15.24 -18.65 -21.78
CA PRO A 497 -15.93 -18.21 -22.99
C PRO A 497 -16.59 -16.84 -22.73
N PRO A 498 -16.58 -15.93 -23.70
CA PRO A 498 -17.19 -14.62 -23.54
C PRO A 498 -18.64 -14.80 -23.10
N ASN A 499 -18.99 -14.17 -21.98
CA ASN A 499 -20.36 -14.18 -21.50
C ASN A 499 -21.28 -13.64 -22.59
N HIS A 500 -22.27 -14.40 -23.01
CA HIS A 500 -23.28 -14.01 -24.01
C HIS A 500 -24.24 -12.92 -23.48
N ALA A 501 -23.88 -12.13 -22.48
CA ALA A 501 -24.67 -10.98 -22.04
C ALA A 501 -24.97 -9.99 -23.17
N GLY A 502 -24.11 -9.93 -24.21
CA GLY A 502 -24.38 -9.18 -25.44
C GLY A 502 -25.41 -9.80 -26.38
N ALA A 503 -25.65 -11.12 -26.31
CA ALA A 503 -26.62 -11.80 -27.18
C ALA A 503 -28.06 -11.56 -26.72
N MET A 504 -28.31 -11.32 -25.43
CA MET A 504 -29.68 -11.00 -24.98
C MET A 504 -30.15 -9.61 -25.44
N HIS A 505 -29.25 -8.62 -25.52
CA HIS A 505 -29.65 -7.30 -26.05
C HIS A 505 -29.89 -7.29 -27.54
N SER A 506 -29.12 -8.05 -28.32
CA SER A 506 -29.38 -8.19 -29.78
C SER A 506 -30.65 -9.00 -30.07
N SER A 507 -30.95 -10.02 -29.26
CA SER A 507 -32.20 -10.79 -29.43
C SER A 507 -33.45 -9.99 -29.03
N LEU A 508 -33.35 -9.14 -27.99
CA LEU A 508 -34.43 -8.25 -27.57
C LEU A 508 -34.65 -7.13 -28.60
N LEU A 509 -33.58 -6.61 -29.20
CA LEU A 509 -33.64 -5.60 -30.26
C LEU A 509 -34.26 -6.16 -31.55
N LEU A 510 -33.91 -7.40 -31.91
CA LEU A 510 -34.54 -8.10 -33.05
C LEU A 510 -36.00 -8.46 -32.81
N LEU A 511 -36.39 -8.82 -31.58
CA LEU A 511 -37.79 -9.02 -31.20
C LEU A 511 -38.59 -7.72 -31.23
N LEU A 512 -38.02 -6.61 -30.74
CA LEU A 512 -38.65 -5.29 -30.79
C LEU A 512 -38.79 -4.76 -32.24
N LEU A 513 -37.75 -4.97 -33.06
CA LEU A 513 -37.81 -4.64 -34.50
C LEU A 513 -38.83 -5.51 -35.26
N GLY A 514 -38.93 -6.80 -34.93
CA GLY A 514 -39.92 -7.72 -35.47
C GLY A 514 -41.38 -7.32 -35.11
N LEU A 515 -41.60 -6.92 -33.85
CA LEU A 515 -42.89 -6.41 -33.37
C LEU A 515 -43.26 -5.08 -34.02
N LEU A 516 -42.32 -4.16 -34.22
CA LEU A 516 -42.52 -2.90 -34.94
C LEU A 516 -42.87 -3.13 -36.40
N LEU A 517 -42.19 -4.05 -37.09
CA LEU A 517 -42.50 -4.42 -38.46
C LEU A 517 -43.88 -5.09 -38.58
N PHE A 518 -44.30 -5.90 -37.61
CA PHE A 518 -45.61 -6.52 -37.58
C PHE A 518 -46.76 -5.50 -37.41
N VAL A 519 -46.54 -4.47 -36.58
CA VAL A 519 -47.50 -3.38 -36.38
C VAL A 519 -47.62 -2.50 -37.62
N PHE A 520 -46.51 -2.23 -38.34
CA PHE A 520 -46.54 -1.45 -39.58
C PHE A 520 -47.10 -2.19 -40.79
N CYS A 521 -47.10 -3.52 -40.82
CA CYS A 521 -47.69 -4.32 -41.86
C CYS A 521 -49.20 -4.65 -41.64
N SER A 522 -49.74 -4.28 -40.45
CA SER A 522 -51.14 -4.54 -40.07
C SER A 522 -52.02 -3.28 -40.07
N ILE A 523 -51.47 -2.15 -40.55
CA ILE A 523 -52.17 -0.90 -40.87
C ILE A 523 -52.12 -0.69 -42.38
#